data_2386f6175ba21d167753bc55bc5b7933
#
_entry.id   2386f6175ba21d167753bc55bc5b7933
#
_cell.length_a   1.000
_cell.length_b   1.000
_cell.length_c   1.000
_cell.angle_alpha   90.00
_cell.angle_beta   90.00
_cell.angle_gamma   90.00
#
_symmetry.space_group_name_H-M   'P 1'
#
loop_
_entity.id
_entity.type
_entity.pdbx_description
1 polymer ?
#
loop_
_entity_poly.entity_id
_entity_poly.type
_entity_poly.pdbx_seq_one_letter_code
_entity_poly.pdbx_strand_id
1 'polypeptide(L)'
;MILETAFGEQSVKMPAGGAVVYSTAFLHRVAPVSRGERIALVTWIQSLVKSPDQRQILSDIAVARENLERTGGDPAALTQLLRIQTNLLKMWSEV
;
A
#
# COMPACT_ATOMS: atom_id res chain seq x y z
N MET A 1 -17.28 -4.29 -4.03
CA MET A 1 -16.96 -3.88 -2.66
C MET A 1 -16.95 -2.37 -2.57
N ILE A 2 -17.47 -1.84 -1.50
CA ILE A 2 -17.54 -0.40 -1.28
C ILE A 2 -16.73 -0.08 -0.03
N LEU A 3 -15.78 0.85 -0.16
CA LEU A 3 -14.95 1.36 0.92
C LEU A 3 -15.40 2.77 1.29
N GLU A 4 -15.56 3.03 2.59
CA GLU A 4 -15.79 4.38 3.10
C GLU A 4 -14.44 4.99 3.50
N THR A 5 -14.06 6.06 2.82
CA THR A 5 -12.81 6.77 3.05
C THR A 5 -13.09 8.19 3.53
N ALA A 6 -12.04 8.92 3.92
CA ALA A 6 -12.14 10.34 4.28
C ALA A 6 -12.69 11.21 3.13
N PHE A 7 -12.62 10.74 1.90
CA PHE A 7 -13.09 11.43 0.69
C PHE A 7 -14.43 10.89 0.18
N GLY A 8 -15.12 10.07 0.97
CA GLY A 8 -16.39 9.46 0.61
C GLY A 8 -16.27 7.99 0.25
N GLU A 9 -17.34 7.45 -0.34
CA GLU A 9 -17.39 6.05 -0.74
C GLU A 9 -16.57 5.81 -2.01
N GLN A 10 -15.81 4.72 -2.02
CA GLN A 10 -15.07 4.23 -3.18
C GLN A 10 -15.61 2.87 -3.57
N SER A 11 -16.07 2.74 -4.79
CA SER A 11 -16.51 1.45 -5.34
C SER A 11 -15.32 0.74 -5.98
N VAL A 12 -15.06 -0.49 -5.54
CA VAL A 12 -13.97 -1.31 -6.06
C VAL A 12 -14.54 -2.56 -6.69
N LYS A 13 -14.30 -2.73 -7.98
CA LYS A 13 -14.67 -3.95 -8.72
C LYS A 13 -13.46 -4.38 -9.56
N MET A 14 -12.87 -5.50 -9.18
CA MET A 14 -11.70 -6.02 -9.86
C MET A 14 -12.11 -7.17 -10.80
N PRO A 15 -11.41 -7.33 -11.93
CA PRO A 15 -11.58 -8.51 -12.76
C PRO A 15 -11.04 -9.75 -12.04
N ALA A 16 -11.37 -10.91 -12.56
CA ALA A 16 -10.81 -12.17 -12.06
C ALA A 16 -9.27 -12.11 -12.03
N GLY A 17 -8.67 -12.52 -10.94
CA GLY A 17 -7.23 -12.41 -10.70
C GLY A 17 -6.76 -11.07 -10.16
N GLY A 18 -7.65 -10.08 -10.08
CA GLY A 18 -7.33 -8.79 -9.47
C GLY A 18 -7.34 -8.87 -7.94
N ALA A 19 -6.69 -7.91 -7.31
CA ALA A 19 -6.62 -7.82 -5.86
C ALA A 19 -6.73 -6.37 -5.41
N VAL A 20 -7.26 -6.18 -4.20
CA VAL A 20 -7.30 -4.88 -3.54
C VAL A 20 -6.76 -5.02 -2.12
N VAL A 21 -5.92 -4.07 -1.73
CA VAL A 21 -5.36 -3.98 -0.38
C VAL A 21 -5.86 -2.68 0.24
N TYR A 22 -6.41 -2.76 1.44
CA TYR A 22 -6.93 -1.58 2.13
C TYR A 22 -6.74 -1.71 3.63
N SER A 23 -6.74 -0.57 4.32
CA SER A 23 -6.63 -0.52 5.77
C SER A 23 -7.91 -1.07 6.42
N THR A 24 -7.75 -1.89 7.46
CA THR A 24 -8.89 -2.36 8.27
C THR A 24 -9.59 -1.22 9.02
N ALA A 25 -8.98 -0.03 9.09
CA ALA A 25 -9.60 1.14 9.67
C ALA A 25 -10.76 1.67 8.80
N PHE A 26 -10.80 1.33 7.52
CA PHE A 26 -11.89 1.73 6.63
C PHE A 26 -13.12 0.86 6.85
N LEU A 27 -14.28 1.49 6.97
CA LEU A 27 -15.54 0.77 6.89
C LEU A 27 -15.71 0.28 5.45
N HIS A 28 -16.16 -0.96 5.33
CA HIS A 28 -16.36 -1.57 4.02
C HIS A 28 -17.58 -2.47 4.03
N ARG A 29 -18.19 -2.61 2.87
CA ARG A 29 -19.30 -3.52 2.66
C ARG A 29 -19.26 -4.11 1.26
N VAL A 30 -19.91 -5.23 1.10
CA VAL A 30 -20.07 -5.87 -0.20
C VAL A 30 -21.51 -5.66 -0.64
N ALA A 31 -21.66 -4.95 -1.77
CA ALA A 31 -22.98 -4.76 -2.38
C ALA A 31 -23.53 -6.10 -2.90
N PRO A 32 -24.87 -6.30 -2.93
CA PRO A 32 -25.45 -7.51 -3.46
C PRO A 32 -25.01 -7.78 -4.90
N VAL A 33 -24.76 -9.05 -5.23
CA VAL A 33 -24.44 -9.47 -6.59
C VAL A 33 -25.73 -9.51 -7.40
N SER A 34 -25.80 -8.68 -8.44
CA SER A 34 -26.96 -8.62 -9.33
C SER A 34 -26.87 -9.65 -10.47
N ARG A 35 -25.67 -10.11 -10.80
CA ARG A 35 -25.38 -11.01 -11.92
C ARG A 35 -24.16 -11.85 -11.63
N GLY A 36 -24.23 -13.17 -11.91
CA GLY A 36 -23.11 -14.08 -11.75
C GLY A 36 -22.75 -14.39 -10.30
N GLU A 37 -21.54 -14.76 -10.06
CA GLU A 37 -20.99 -15.13 -8.75
C GLU A 37 -19.82 -14.22 -8.39
N ARG A 38 -19.67 -14.00 -7.08
CA ARG A 38 -18.50 -13.34 -6.52
C ARG A 38 -17.72 -14.34 -5.67
N ILE A 39 -16.53 -14.68 -6.13
CA ILE A 39 -15.60 -15.53 -5.39
C ILE A 39 -14.41 -14.67 -4.97
N ALA A 40 -14.08 -14.71 -3.68
CA ALA A 40 -12.97 -13.91 -3.14
C ALA A 40 -12.15 -14.69 -2.14
N LEU A 41 -10.83 -14.51 -2.21
CA LEU A 41 -9.89 -14.94 -1.17
C LEU A 41 -9.59 -13.74 -0.29
N VAL A 42 -9.82 -13.88 1.01
CA VAL A 42 -9.57 -12.81 2.00
C VAL A 42 -8.42 -13.22 2.88
N THR A 43 -7.47 -12.30 3.08
CA THR A 43 -6.37 -12.49 4.01
C THR A 43 -6.05 -11.20 4.76
N TRP A 44 -5.42 -11.32 5.92
CA TRP A 44 -4.99 -10.19 6.71
C TRP A 44 -3.47 -10.14 6.71
N ILE A 45 -2.94 -8.94 6.50
CA ILE A 45 -1.51 -8.67 6.50
C ILE A 45 -1.22 -7.69 7.62
N GLN A 46 -0.26 -8.03 8.46
CA GLN A 46 0.21 -7.16 9.52
C GLN A 46 1.56 -6.56 9.14
N SER A 47 1.66 -5.22 9.21
CA SER A 47 2.92 -4.54 8.92
C SER A 47 3.96 -4.79 10.01
N LEU A 48 5.20 -5.01 9.62
CA LEU A 48 6.34 -5.06 10.55
C LEU A 48 6.62 -3.68 11.16
N VAL A 49 6.36 -2.61 10.42
CA VAL A 49 6.48 -1.24 10.93
C VAL A 49 5.10 -0.83 11.44
N LYS A 50 4.97 -0.72 12.76
CA LYS A 50 3.68 -0.53 13.42
C LYS A 50 3.16 0.90 13.36
N SER A 51 4.04 1.89 13.37
CA SER A 51 3.65 3.31 13.33
C SER A 51 3.21 3.71 11.93
N PRO A 52 1.98 4.26 11.76
CA PRO A 52 1.53 4.79 10.47
C PRO A 52 2.43 5.91 9.95
N ASP A 53 2.94 6.77 10.84
CA ASP A 53 3.81 7.88 10.46
C ASP A 53 5.15 7.37 9.91
N GLN A 54 5.71 6.34 10.53
CA GLN A 54 6.93 5.70 10.04
C GLN A 54 6.72 5.03 8.70
N ARG A 55 5.58 4.36 8.51
CA ARG A 55 5.23 3.77 7.22
C ARG A 55 5.10 4.82 6.13
N GLN A 56 4.54 5.98 6.46
CA GLN A 56 4.43 7.09 5.52
C GLN A 56 5.80 7.61 5.08
N ILE A 57 6.74 7.74 6.02
CA ILE A 57 8.12 8.15 5.70
C ILE A 57 8.79 7.14 4.77
N LEU A 58 8.64 5.85 5.04
CA LEU A 58 9.19 4.80 4.17
C LEU A 58 8.58 4.84 2.76
N SER A 59 7.28 5.07 2.67
CA SER A 59 6.58 5.22 1.40
C SER A 59 7.08 6.44 0.62
N ASP A 60 7.25 7.57 1.29
CA ASP A 60 7.73 8.81 0.66
C ASP A 60 9.14 8.64 0.10
N ILE A 61 10.03 7.97 0.82
CA ILE A 61 11.38 7.65 0.36
C ILE A 61 11.33 6.75 -0.87
N ALA A 62 10.46 5.73 -0.87
CA ALA A 62 10.30 4.83 -2.00
C ALA A 62 9.81 5.57 -3.26
N VAL A 63 8.85 6.48 -3.11
CA VAL A 63 8.33 7.31 -4.20
C VAL A 63 9.42 8.24 -4.73
N ALA A 64 10.17 8.88 -3.85
CA ALA A 64 11.28 9.78 -4.25
C ALA A 64 12.35 9.01 -5.03
N ARG A 65 12.68 7.80 -4.58
CA ARG A 65 13.65 6.94 -5.27
C ARG A 65 13.16 6.54 -6.66
N GLU A 66 11.90 6.14 -6.78
CA GLU A 66 11.30 5.76 -8.06
C GLU A 66 11.27 6.94 -9.04
N ASN A 67 10.91 8.12 -8.57
CA ASN A 67 10.87 9.33 -9.40
C ASN A 67 12.28 9.70 -9.89
N LEU A 68 13.26 9.62 -9.01
CA LEU A 68 14.66 9.92 -9.38
C LEU A 68 15.18 8.91 -10.40
N GLU A 69 14.86 7.64 -10.25
CA GLU A 69 15.23 6.58 -11.18
C GLU A 69 14.62 6.81 -12.57
N ARG A 70 13.33 7.17 -12.62
CA ARG A 70 12.63 7.45 -13.88
C ARG A 70 13.19 8.65 -14.62
N THR A 71 13.67 9.65 -13.92
CA THR A 71 14.22 10.87 -14.52
C THR A 71 15.72 10.79 -14.81
N GLY A 72 16.32 9.61 -14.67
CA GLY A 72 17.74 9.39 -14.97
C GLY A 72 18.67 9.99 -13.92
N GLY A 73 18.25 10.01 -12.64
CA GLY A 73 19.03 10.59 -11.56
C GLY A 73 20.37 9.90 -11.30
N ASP A 74 21.21 10.59 -10.55
CA ASP A 74 22.55 10.11 -10.21
C ASP A 74 22.50 8.75 -9.50
N PRO A 75 23.24 7.73 -10.01
CA PRO A 75 23.30 6.42 -9.36
C PRO A 75 23.78 6.45 -7.92
N ALA A 76 24.66 7.38 -7.56
CA ALA A 76 25.11 7.53 -6.16
C ALA A 76 23.99 8.00 -5.25
N ALA A 77 23.15 8.92 -5.72
CA ALA A 77 21.98 9.39 -4.98
C ALA A 77 20.92 8.27 -4.81
N LEU A 78 20.70 7.48 -5.85
CA LEU A 78 19.80 6.32 -5.80
C LEU A 78 20.27 5.29 -4.77
N THR A 79 21.55 4.99 -4.74
CA THR A 79 22.15 4.07 -3.77
C THR A 79 22.02 4.61 -2.36
N GLN A 80 22.21 5.90 -2.16
CA GLN A 80 22.06 6.55 -0.86
C GLN A 80 20.60 6.46 -0.36
N LEU A 81 19.64 6.74 -1.22
CA LEU A 81 18.22 6.64 -0.87
C LEU A 81 17.83 5.21 -0.51
N LEU A 82 18.32 4.22 -1.26
CA LEU A 82 18.08 2.81 -0.96
C LEU A 82 18.66 2.42 0.39
N ARG A 83 19.86 2.92 0.72
CA ARG A 83 20.50 2.68 2.01
C ARG A 83 19.69 3.26 3.15
N ILE A 84 19.22 4.51 3.00
CA ILE A 84 18.37 5.17 4.00
C ILE A 84 17.08 4.37 4.20
N GLN A 85 16.40 4.00 3.14
CA GLN A 85 15.17 3.22 3.20
C GLN A 85 15.38 1.89 3.92
N THR A 86 16.44 1.16 3.56
CA THR A 86 16.76 -0.14 4.15
C THR A 86 17.09 -0.02 5.64
N ASN A 87 17.86 0.98 6.02
CA ASN A 87 18.24 1.18 7.42
C ASN A 87 17.06 1.60 8.28
N LEU A 88 16.18 2.47 7.78
CA LEU A 88 14.97 2.85 8.48
C LEU A 88 14.03 1.65 8.66
N LEU A 89 13.89 0.83 7.63
CA LEU A 89 13.08 -0.38 7.71
C LEU A 89 13.62 -1.32 8.79
N LYS A 90 14.93 -1.51 8.86
CA LYS A 90 15.56 -2.32 9.91
C LYS A 90 15.34 -1.75 11.30
N MET A 91 15.50 -0.44 11.46
CA MET A 91 15.33 0.24 12.75
C MET A 91 13.90 0.16 13.28
N TRP A 92 12.93 0.26 12.39
CA TRP A 92 11.51 0.40 12.75
C TRP A 92 10.73 -0.91 12.68
N SER A 93 11.30 -1.97 12.13
CA SER A 93 10.63 -3.27 12.07
C SER A 93 10.54 -3.88 13.46
N GLU A 94 9.35 -4.35 13.79
CA GLU A 94 9.06 -5.08 15.01
C GLU A 94 8.67 -6.52 14.63
N VAL A 95 9.42 -7.47 15.14
CA VAL A 95 9.25 -8.89 14.82
C VAL A 95 8.65 -9.64 16.00
#